data_68fa83110d459ceec47754ce05f144df
#
_entry.id   68fa83110d459ceec47754ce05f144df
#
_cell.length_a   1.000
_cell.length_b   1.000
_cell.length_c   1.000
_cell.angle_alpha   90.00
_cell.angle_beta   90.00
_cell.angle_gamma   90.00
#
_symmetry.space_group_name_H-M   'P 1'
#
loop_
_entity.id
_entity.type
_entity.pdbx_description
1 polymer ?
#
loop_
_entity_poly.entity_id
_entity_poly.type
_entity_poly.pdbx_seq_one_letter_code
_entity_poly.pdbx_strand_id
1 'polypeptide(L)'
;MFAPPVMQELTGGRLHLSHGPIDIVLRAWGSPEAVRAAYAAACNRFPAILPELCDELAVLRRPMSEHPAATGPVARRMIAACAPFAGEFLTPMAAVAGAVADELLAHMRAAAPFERAYVNDGGDIAVYAAPGHALEVGVAGEFSRGDVPVLNGRLRLDAASGIGGIATSGARGRSFSLGIADSVTVLA
;
A
#
# COMPACT_ATOMS: atom_id res chain seq x y z
N MET A 1 -18.52 -9.01 -12.64
CA MET A 1 -17.45 -10.00 -12.28
C MET A 1 -16.15 -9.41 -12.78
N PHE A 2 -15.13 -9.27 -11.94
CA PHE A 2 -13.81 -8.78 -12.37
C PHE A 2 -13.06 -9.87 -13.13
N ALA A 3 -12.14 -9.47 -14.00
CA ALA A 3 -11.20 -10.41 -14.59
C ALA A 3 -10.34 -11.08 -13.50
N PRO A 4 -9.85 -12.31 -13.71
CA PRO A 4 -8.99 -12.98 -12.74
C PRO A 4 -7.73 -12.13 -12.46
N PRO A 5 -7.13 -12.26 -11.26
CA PRO A 5 -5.91 -11.53 -10.93
C PRO A 5 -4.75 -11.93 -11.85
N VAL A 6 -3.92 -10.96 -12.18
CA VAL A 6 -2.68 -11.15 -12.96
C VAL A 6 -1.49 -11.00 -12.02
N MET A 7 -0.51 -11.89 -12.16
CA MET A 7 0.73 -11.89 -11.39
C MET A 7 1.89 -12.03 -12.35
N GLN A 8 2.82 -11.08 -12.32
CA GLN A 8 3.92 -11.01 -13.29
C GLN A 8 5.22 -10.60 -12.61
N GLU A 9 6.28 -11.35 -12.84
CA GLU A 9 7.62 -10.91 -12.46
C GLU A 9 8.09 -9.77 -13.37
N LEU A 10 8.66 -8.74 -12.75
CA LEU A 10 9.25 -7.60 -13.43
C LEU A 10 10.77 -7.63 -13.29
N THR A 11 11.45 -6.90 -14.15
CA THR A 11 12.89 -6.70 -14.06
C THR A 11 13.33 -6.18 -12.69
N GLY A 12 14.52 -6.57 -12.23
CA GLY A 12 15.07 -6.15 -10.95
C GLY A 12 14.45 -6.87 -9.75
N GLY A 13 13.86 -8.06 -9.95
CA GLY A 13 13.32 -8.89 -8.86
C GLY A 13 12.06 -8.29 -8.22
N ARG A 14 11.28 -7.54 -8.96
CA ARG A 14 9.98 -7.01 -8.54
C ARG A 14 8.86 -7.94 -8.97
N LEU A 15 7.77 -7.93 -8.23
CA LEU A 15 6.53 -8.63 -8.58
C LEU A 15 5.41 -7.61 -8.79
N HIS A 16 4.66 -7.75 -9.87
CA HIS A 16 3.46 -6.98 -10.18
C HIS A 16 2.22 -7.84 -9.97
N LEU A 17 1.25 -7.31 -9.25
CA LEU A 17 -0.03 -7.96 -8.98
C LEU A 17 -1.14 -6.99 -9.38
N SER A 18 -2.08 -7.41 -10.23
CA SER A 18 -3.24 -6.59 -10.58
C SER A 18 -4.55 -7.36 -10.49
N HIS A 19 -5.59 -6.76 -9.93
CA HIS A 19 -6.93 -7.34 -9.83
C HIS A 19 -7.98 -6.23 -9.77
N GLY A 20 -8.72 -6.02 -10.84
CA GLY A 20 -9.65 -4.91 -10.96
C GLY A 20 -8.94 -3.56 -10.78
N PRO A 21 -9.33 -2.73 -9.80
CA PRO A 21 -8.71 -1.43 -9.54
C PRO A 21 -7.39 -1.51 -8.74
N ILE A 22 -7.05 -2.67 -8.18
CA ILE A 22 -5.83 -2.87 -7.37
C ILE A 22 -4.65 -3.11 -8.30
N ASP A 23 -3.60 -2.31 -8.16
CA ASP A 23 -2.39 -2.38 -8.99
C ASP A 23 -1.14 -2.21 -8.13
N ILE A 24 -0.46 -3.31 -7.85
CA ILE A 24 0.61 -3.40 -6.86
C ILE A 24 1.94 -3.74 -7.51
N VAL A 25 2.97 -2.99 -7.14
CA VAL A 25 4.36 -3.38 -7.36
C VAL A 25 5.03 -3.60 -6.02
N LEU A 26 5.57 -4.79 -5.81
CA LEU A 26 6.27 -5.13 -4.58
C LEU A 26 7.68 -5.68 -4.84
N ARG A 27 8.52 -5.59 -3.82
CA ARG A 27 9.85 -6.20 -3.81
C ARG A 27 10.27 -6.56 -2.39
N ALA A 28 10.92 -7.71 -2.25
CA ALA A 28 11.62 -8.12 -1.04
C ALA A 28 13.10 -8.37 -1.33
N TRP A 29 13.94 -8.25 -0.30
CA TRP A 29 15.37 -8.57 -0.30
C TRP A 29 15.67 -9.50 0.87
N GLY A 30 16.56 -10.45 0.65
CA GLY A 30 16.96 -11.49 1.60
C GLY A 30 17.52 -12.69 0.87
N SER A 31 17.56 -13.83 1.52
CA SER A 31 17.93 -15.08 0.83
C SER A 31 16.93 -15.42 -0.29
N PRO A 32 17.35 -16.07 -1.36
CA PRO A 32 16.44 -16.46 -2.45
C PRO A 32 15.23 -17.27 -1.96
N GLU A 33 15.41 -18.11 -0.95
CA GLU A 33 14.35 -18.92 -0.33
C GLU A 33 13.32 -18.02 0.37
N ALA A 34 13.79 -17.07 1.18
CA ALA A 34 12.93 -16.14 1.91
C ALA A 34 12.13 -15.25 0.96
N VAL A 35 12.76 -14.74 -0.10
CA VAL A 35 12.09 -13.92 -1.11
C VAL A 35 11.03 -14.73 -1.85
N ARG A 36 11.32 -15.98 -2.27
CA ARG A 36 10.33 -16.85 -2.91
C ARG A 36 9.13 -17.13 -2.00
N ALA A 37 9.38 -17.44 -0.72
CA ALA A 37 8.31 -17.70 0.24
C ALA A 37 7.44 -16.46 0.48
N ALA A 38 8.04 -15.28 0.61
CA ALA A 38 7.33 -14.02 0.73
C ALA A 38 6.44 -13.72 -0.49
N TYR A 39 6.97 -13.91 -1.71
CA TYR A 39 6.20 -13.71 -2.94
C TYR A 39 5.06 -14.72 -3.08
N ALA A 40 5.30 -15.98 -2.75
CA ALA A 40 4.25 -17.01 -2.74
C ALA A 40 3.12 -16.66 -1.77
N ALA A 41 3.45 -16.14 -0.58
CA ALA A 41 2.45 -15.71 0.39
C ALA A 41 1.61 -14.52 -0.12
N ALA A 42 2.25 -13.52 -0.74
CA ALA A 42 1.54 -12.42 -1.38
C ALA A 42 0.62 -12.89 -2.50
N CYS A 43 1.11 -13.75 -3.42
CA CYS A 43 0.33 -14.32 -4.51
C CYS A 43 -0.86 -15.15 -4.01
N ASN A 44 -0.70 -15.91 -2.93
CA ASN A 44 -1.77 -16.73 -2.35
C ASN A 44 -2.86 -15.85 -1.69
N ARG A 45 -2.48 -14.74 -1.05
CA ARG A 45 -3.42 -13.83 -0.38
C ARG A 45 -4.16 -12.93 -1.36
N PHE A 46 -3.48 -12.46 -2.40
CA PHE A 46 -3.94 -11.39 -3.28
C PHE A 46 -5.31 -11.63 -3.95
N PRO A 47 -5.63 -12.82 -4.51
CA PRO A 47 -6.89 -13.07 -5.21
C PRO A 47 -8.15 -12.84 -4.37
N ALA A 48 -8.08 -13.04 -3.06
CA ALA A 48 -9.22 -12.92 -2.16
C ALA A 48 -9.51 -11.47 -1.74
N ILE A 49 -8.52 -10.56 -1.83
CA ILE A 49 -8.66 -9.19 -1.31
C ILE A 49 -9.80 -8.42 -1.98
N LEU A 50 -9.83 -8.38 -3.31
CA LEU A 50 -10.85 -7.63 -4.02
C LEU A 50 -12.27 -8.16 -3.79
N PRO A 51 -12.56 -9.47 -3.87
CA PRO A 51 -13.86 -10.02 -3.50
C PRO A 51 -14.29 -9.65 -2.08
N GLU A 52 -13.42 -9.83 -1.09
CA GLU A 52 -13.70 -9.48 0.32
C GLU A 52 -14.09 -7.99 0.47
N LEU A 53 -13.36 -7.09 -0.19
CA LEU A 53 -13.68 -5.65 -0.18
C LEU A 53 -15.00 -5.34 -0.88
N CYS A 54 -15.32 -6.03 -1.97
CA CYS A 54 -16.59 -5.85 -2.69
C CYS A 54 -17.78 -6.30 -1.85
N ASP A 55 -17.67 -7.39 -1.11
CA ASP A 55 -18.74 -7.89 -0.24
C ASP A 55 -19.08 -6.90 0.88
N GLU A 56 -18.12 -6.11 1.33
CA GLU A 56 -18.29 -5.10 2.39
C GLU A 56 -18.37 -3.65 1.85
N LEU A 57 -18.41 -3.45 0.53
CA LEU A 57 -18.32 -2.14 -0.10
C LEU A 57 -19.38 -1.14 0.38
N ALA A 58 -20.60 -1.61 0.65
CA ALA A 58 -21.68 -0.79 1.16
C ALA A 58 -21.35 -0.17 2.54
N VAL A 59 -20.66 -0.93 3.40
CA VAL A 59 -20.18 -0.47 4.70
C VAL A 59 -18.99 0.48 4.53
N LEU A 60 -18.03 0.13 3.68
CA LEU A 60 -16.80 0.88 3.46
C LEU A 60 -17.03 2.26 2.81
N ARG A 61 -18.20 2.49 2.20
CA ARG A 61 -18.63 3.78 1.65
C ARG A 61 -19.39 4.66 2.62
N ARG A 62 -19.70 4.18 3.83
CA ARG A 62 -20.37 5.00 4.86
C ARG A 62 -19.38 6.00 5.46
N PRO A 63 -19.84 7.19 5.83
CA PRO A 63 -19.02 8.13 6.60
C PRO A 63 -18.51 7.52 7.90
N MET A 64 -17.28 7.87 8.30
CA MET A 64 -16.71 7.42 9.58
C MET A 64 -17.53 7.86 10.79
N SER A 65 -18.25 8.98 10.69
CA SER A 65 -19.20 9.46 11.72
C SER A 65 -20.36 8.51 12.01
N GLU A 66 -20.65 7.58 11.12
CA GLU A 66 -21.66 6.53 11.30
C GLU A 66 -21.11 5.27 11.98
N HIS A 67 -19.83 5.28 12.39
CA HIS A 67 -19.14 4.15 13.02
C HIS A 67 -19.28 2.84 12.24
N PRO A 68 -18.90 2.78 10.95
CA PRO A 68 -19.02 1.58 10.15
C PRO A 68 -18.22 0.44 10.77
N ALA A 69 -18.74 -0.80 10.70
CA ALA A 69 -18.07 -1.99 11.20
C ALA A 69 -17.99 -3.04 10.08
N ALA A 70 -16.82 -3.65 9.93
CA ALA A 70 -16.50 -4.66 8.93
C ALA A 70 -15.79 -5.86 9.57
N THR A 71 -15.82 -7.00 8.89
CA THR A 71 -15.25 -8.27 9.35
C THR A 71 -13.97 -8.66 8.62
N GLY A 72 -13.84 -8.28 7.36
CA GLY A 72 -12.67 -8.56 6.53
C GLY A 72 -11.39 -7.91 7.08
N PRO A 73 -10.23 -8.56 6.99
CA PRO A 73 -8.99 -8.04 7.57
C PRO A 73 -8.57 -6.70 6.96
N VAL A 74 -8.66 -6.54 5.65
CA VAL A 74 -8.36 -5.27 4.96
C VAL A 74 -9.37 -4.20 5.35
N ALA A 75 -10.66 -4.51 5.33
CA ALA A 75 -11.73 -3.58 5.71
C ALA A 75 -11.58 -3.06 7.15
N ARG A 76 -11.20 -3.93 8.09
CA ARG A 76 -10.90 -3.51 9.48
C ARG A 76 -9.69 -2.57 9.57
N ARG A 77 -8.62 -2.81 8.79
CA ARG A 77 -7.47 -1.90 8.72
C ARG A 77 -7.91 -0.53 8.19
N MET A 78 -8.72 -0.50 7.14
CA MET A 78 -9.27 0.75 6.58
C MET A 78 -10.04 1.56 7.61
N ILE A 79 -10.94 0.90 8.35
CA ILE A 79 -11.74 1.55 9.41
C ILE A 79 -10.82 2.04 10.54
N ALA A 80 -9.87 1.23 11.00
CA ALA A 80 -8.94 1.60 12.04
C ALA A 80 -8.07 2.81 11.66
N ALA A 81 -7.57 2.85 10.43
CA ALA A 81 -6.78 3.98 9.92
C ALA A 81 -7.58 5.29 9.83
N CYS A 82 -8.87 5.20 9.50
CA CYS A 82 -9.75 6.37 9.39
C CYS A 82 -10.38 6.81 10.72
N ALA A 83 -10.40 5.96 11.73
CA ALA A 83 -11.07 6.25 13.01
C ALA A 83 -10.61 7.53 13.72
N PRO A 84 -9.29 7.88 13.75
CA PRO A 84 -8.84 9.14 14.36
C PRO A 84 -9.41 10.41 13.70
N PHE A 85 -9.90 10.30 12.46
CA PHE A 85 -10.39 11.41 11.65
C PHE A 85 -11.92 11.39 11.49
N ALA A 86 -12.65 10.66 12.33
CA ALA A 86 -14.11 10.50 12.22
C ALA A 86 -14.92 11.82 12.39
N GLY A 87 -14.29 12.89 12.90
CA GLY A 87 -14.88 14.22 12.96
C GLY A 87 -14.94 14.96 11.61
N GLU A 88 -14.20 14.49 10.62
CA GLU A 88 -14.17 15.03 9.26
C GLU A 88 -15.02 14.17 8.31
N PHE A 89 -15.42 14.75 7.16
CA PHE A 89 -16.08 13.95 6.14
C PHE A 89 -15.08 12.99 5.49
N LEU A 90 -15.09 11.75 5.96
CA LEU A 90 -14.18 10.69 5.52
C LEU A 90 -14.93 9.36 5.51
N THR A 91 -14.63 8.51 4.54
CA THR A 91 -15.07 7.11 4.52
C THR A 91 -13.85 6.18 4.63
N PRO A 92 -14.01 4.93 5.07
CA PRO A 92 -12.91 3.94 5.07
C PRO A 92 -12.19 3.78 3.73
N MET A 93 -12.87 4.09 2.61
CA MET A 93 -12.26 4.01 1.26
C MET A 93 -11.03 4.90 1.09
N ALA A 94 -10.85 5.95 1.91
CA ALA A 94 -9.65 6.79 1.85
C ALA A 94 -8.36 6.04 2.21
N ALA A 95 -8.46 4.93 2.95
CA ALA A 95 -7.30 4.13 3.37
C ALA A 95 -7.16 2.80 2.60
N VAL A 96 -7.91 2.59 1.50
CA VAL A 96 -7.95 1.28 0.84
C VAL A 96 -6.59 0.83 0.32
N ALA A 97 -5.86 1.68 -0.36
CA ALA A 97 -4.58 1.32 -0.97
C ALA A 97 -3.52 0.96 0.09
N GLY A 98 -3.36 1.80 1.12
CA GLY A 98 -2.46 1.52 2.24
C GLY A 98 -2.83 0.24 2.99
N ALA A 99 -4.12 0.01 3.26
CA ALA A 99 -4.58 -1.19 3.95
C ALA A 99 -4.34 -2.48 3.14
N VAL A 100 -4.47 -2.43 1.82
CA VAL A 100 -4.13 -3.56 0.93
C VAL A 100 -2.62 -3.81 0.92
N ALA A 101 -1.81 -2.75 0.84
CA ALA A 101 -0.36 -2.85 0.90
C ALA A 101 0.11 -3.48 2.21
N ASP A 102 -0.42 -3.02 3.34
CA ASP A 102 -0.13 -3.55 4.68
C ASP A 102 -0.52 -5.02 4.83
N GLU A 103 -1.68 -5.40 4.32
CA GLU A 103 -2.16 -6.79 4.37
C GLU A 103 -1.19 -7.73 3.65
N LEU A 104 -0.75 -7.36 2.45
CA LEU A 104 0.20 -8.18 1.69
C LEU A 104 1.56 -8.23 2.37
N LEU A 105 2.07 -7.11 2.87
CA LEU A 105 3.33 -7.07 3.59
C LEU A 105 3.28 -7.92 4.86
N ALA A 106 2.17 -7.90 5.60
CA ALA A 106 1.97 -8.74 6.77
C ALA A 106 2.03 -10.24 6.43
N HIS A 107 1.39 -10.67 5.35
CA HIS A 107 1.45 -12.06 4.88
C HIS A 107 2.85 -12.46 4.42
N MET A 108 3.57 -11.57 3.73
CA MET A 108 4.96 -11.79 3.34
C MET A 108 5.87 -11.99 4.58
N ARG A 109 5.73 -11.13 5.60
CA ARG A 109 6.51 -11.21 6.84
C ARG A 109 6.21 -12.44 7.67
N ALA A 110 4.97 -12.90 7.66
CA ALA A 110 4.58 -14.14 8.36
C ALA A 110 5.14 -15.40 7.69
N ALA A 111 5.40 -15.36 6.39
CA ALA A 111 5.86 -16.53 5.63
C ALA A 111 7.38 -16.79 5.75
N ALA A 112 8.20 -15.74 5.85
CA ALA A 112 9.66 -15.89 5.93
C ALA A 112 10.35 -14.64 6.49
N PRO A 113 11.50 -14.80 7.17
CA PRO A 113 12.35 -13.68 7.54
C PRO A 113 13.11 -13.18 6.31
N PHE A 114 12.93 -11.91 5.97
CA PHE A 114 13.68 -11.22 4.92
C PHE A 114 14.22 -9.89 5.45
N GLU A 115 15.18 -9.33 4.74
CA GLU A 115 15.93 -8.13 5.20
C GLU A 115 15.10 -6.87 5.12
N ARG A 116 14.40 -6.68 4.02
CA ARG A 116 13.55 -5.50 3.75
C ARG A 116 12.57 -5.79 2.63
N ALA A 117 11.48 -5.04 2.61
CA ALA A 117 10.48 -5.11 1.53
C ALA A 117 9.70 -3.81 1.43
N TYR A 118 9.09 -3.60 0.27
CA TYR A 118 8.00 -2.66 0.07
C TYR A 118 6.86 -3.31 -0.70
N VAL A 119 5.66 -2.81 -0.46
CA VAL A 119 4.45 -3.08 -1.23
C VAL A 119 3.83 -1.74 -1.59
N ASN A 120 3.79 -1.39 -2.88
CA ASN A 120 3.29 -0.11 -3.37
C ASN A 120 1.98 -0.34 -4.13
N ASP A 121 0.90 0.27 -3.66
CA ASP A 121 -0.41 0.33 -4.30
C ASP A 121 -0.74 1.79 -4.67
N GLY A 122 -0.45 2.16 -5.91
CA GLY A 122 -0.81 3.48 -6.44
C GLY A 122 -0.15 4.70 -5.76
N GLY A 123 0.91 4.50 -4.96
CA GLY A 123 1.61 5.56 -4.21
C GLY A 123 1.46 5.46 -2.70
N ASP A 124 0.54 4.62 -2.20
CA ASP A 124 0.49 4.21 -0.80
C ASP A 124 1.36 2.97 -0.64
N ILE A 125 2.39 3.07 0.19
CA ILE A 125 3.47 2.10 0.25
C ILE A 125 3.61 1.58 1.68
N ALA A 126 3.43 0.29 1.88
CA ALA A 126 3.84 -0.39 3.09
C ALA A 126 5.33 -0.74 3.00
N VAL A 127 6.10 -0.48 4.06
CA VAL A 127 7.54 -0.68 4.11
C VAL A 127 7.97 -1.49 5.32
N TYR A 128 9.01 -2.27 5.16
CA TYR A 128 9.65 -3.02 6.23
C TYR A 128 11.16 -3.06 6.04
N ALA A 129 11.91 -2.82 7.11
CA ALA A 129 13.33 -3.10 7.19
C ALA A 129 13.66 -3.82 8.50
N ALA A 130 14.37 -4.93 8.41
CA ALA A 130 14.90 -5.62 9.58
C ALA A 130 16.03 -4.79 10.25
N PRO A 131 16.35 -5.02 11.53
CA PRO A 131 17.48 -4.37 12.18
C PRO A 131 18.77 -4.50 11.35
N GLY A 132 19.48 -3.39 11.18
CA GLY A 132 20.70 -3.32 10.36
C GLY A 132 20.48 -3.07 8.86
N HIS A 133 19.21 -3.07 8.40
CA HIS A 133 18.84 -2.82 7.01
C HIS A 133 18.06 -1.53 6.85
N ALA A 134 18.04 -0.98 5.64
CA ALA A 134 17.30 0.22 5.31
C ALA A 134 16.76 0.18 3.88
N LEU A 135 15.64 0.88 3.65
CA LEU A 135 15.11 1.20 2.32
C LEU A 135 15.48 2.65 1.98
N GLU A 136 15.86 2.87 0.73
CA GLU A 136 15.99 4.20 0.16
C GLU A 136 14.79 4.46 -0.76
N VAL A 137 14.06 5.53 -0.48
CA VAL A 137 12.87 5.94 -1.21
C VAL A 137 13.14 7.27 -1.89
N GLY A 138 12.97 7.30 -3.21
CA GLY A 138 13.05 8.54 -3.99
C GLY A 138 11.73 9.31 -3.88
N VAL A 139 11.80 10.60 -3.60
CA VAL A 139 10.65 11.51 -3.64
C VAL A 139 10.68 12.28 -4.95
N ALA A 140 9.66 12.10 -5.77
CA ALA A 140 9.50 12.83 -7.03
C ALA A 140 8.45 13.93 -6.85
N GLY A 141 8.85 15.20 -7.02
CA GLY A 141 7.96 16.36 -6.88
C GLY A 141 7.33 16.83 -8.17
N GLU A 142 7.89 16.47 -9.32
CA GLU A 142 7.41 16.91 -10.63
C GLU A 142 7.21 15.72 -11.57
N PHE A 143 6.02 15.64 -12.16
CA PHE A 143 5.66 14.67 -13.18
C PHE A 143 5.30 15.40 -14.47
N SER A 144 6.28 15.67 -15.32
CA SER A 144 6.03 16.14 -16.67
C SER A 144 5.58 14.96 -17.55
N ARG A 145 4.57 15.16 -18.41
CA ARG A 145 4.09 14.11 -19.30
C ARG A 145 5.22 13.70 -20.27
N GLY A 146 5.72 12.46 -20.10
CA GLY A 146 6.71 11.85 -20.99
C GLY A 146 8.14 11.88 -20.49
N ASP A 147 8.46 12.57 -19.41
CA ASP A 147 9.79 12.62 -18.83
C ASP A 147 9.96 11.66 -17.64
N VAL A 148 11.19 11.23 -17.41
CA VAL A 148 11.55 10.52 -16.19
C VAL A 148 11.42 11.51 -15.02
N PRO A 149 10.64 11.19 -13.96
CA PRO A 149 10.47 12.11 -12.83
C PRO A 149 11.81 12.50 -12.22
N VAL A 150 12.02 13.79 -12.04
CA VAL A 150 13.21 14.29 -11.33
C VAL A 150 13.04 13.99 -9.84
N LEU A 151 14.01 13.29 -9.26
CA LEU A 151 14.03 13.04 -7.83
C LEU A 151 14.43 14.31 -7.08
N ASN A 152 13.48 14.89 -6.35
CA ASN A 152 13.67 16.10 -5.56
C ASN A 152 14.26 15.81 -4.17
N GLY A 153 14.25 14.53 -3.75
CA GLY A 153 14.80 14.11 -2.47
C GLY A 153 14.92 12.59 -2.35
N ARG A 154 15.58 12.17 -1.27
CA ARG A 154 15.70 10.76 -0.88
C ARG A 154 15.40 10.64 0.61
N LEU A 155 14.65 9.61 0.96
CA LEU A 155 14.38 9.22 2.35
C LEU A 155 15.08 7.89 2.61
N ARG A 156 15.74 7.77 3.74
CA ARG A 156 16.30 6.52 4.23
C ARG A 156 15.47 6.06 5.42
N LEU A 157 14.80 4.92 5.24
CA LEU A 157 13.92 4.30 6.24
C LEU A 157 14.58 3.03 6.75
N ASP A 158 14.86 2.97 8.04
CA ASP A 158 15.38 1.80 8.73
C ASP A 158 14.48 1.38 9.89
N ALA A 159 14.81 0.27 10.53
CA ALA A 159 14.00 -0.25 11.64
C ALA A 159 13.88 0.74 12.82
N ALA A 160 14.87 1.63 13.01
CA ALA A 160 14.89 2.61 14.10
C ALA A 160 13.97 3.82 13.81
N SER A 161 13.64 4.06 12.54
CA SER A 161 12.73 5.16 12.16
C SER A 161 11.30 4.98 12.67
N GLY A 162 10.89 3.73 12.96
CA GLY A 162 9.52 3.40 13.33
C GLY A 162 8.49 3.58 12.20
N ILE A 163 8.94 3.95 11.00
CA ILE A 163 8.07 4.21 9.85
C ILE A 163 7.73 2.88 9.17
N GLY A 164 6.43 2.57 9.10
CA GLY A 164 5.89 1.38 8.45
C GLY A 164 5.20 1.68 7.12
N GLY A 165 4.90 2.94 6.82
CA GLY A 165 4.16 3.33 5.63
C GLY A 165 4.52 4.71 5.08
N ILE A 166 4.24 4.90 3.79
CA ILE A 166 4.35 6.16 3.08
C ILE A 166 3.06 6.34 2.29
N ALA A 167 2.39 7.46 2.47
CA ALA A 167 1.22 7.81 1.67
C ALA A 167 1.45 9.14 0.96
N THR A 168 1.07 9.20 -0.32
CA THR A 168 1.20 10.43 -1.11
C THR A 168 -0.14 10.79 -1.73
N SER A 169 -0.60 12.00 -1.48
CA SER A 169 -1.80 12.58 -2.05
C SER A 169 -1.52 13.97 -2.62
N GLY A 170 -2.42 14.50 -3.44
CA GLY A 170 -2.28 15.85 -3.99
C GLY A 170 -3.52 16.30 -4.76
N ALA A 171 -3.64 17.62 -4.97
CA ALA A 171 -4.79 18.24 -5.63
C ALA A 171 -5.04 17.75 -7.06
N ARG A 172 -4.02 17.23 -7.74
CA ARG A 172 -4.08 16.67 -9.11
C ARG A 172 -4.09 15.15 -9.14
N GLY A 173 -4.20 14.48 -7.97
CA GLY A 173 -4.27 13.04 -7.85
C GLY A 173 -5.60 12.44 -8.34
N ARG A 174 -5.69 11.11 -8.29
CA ARG A 174 -6.92 10.38 -8.65
C ARG A 174 -8.00 10.47 -7.57
N SER A 175 -7.62 10.73 -6.32
CA SER A 175 -8.53 10.88 -5.19
C SER A 175 -9.02 12.31 -5.05
N PHE A 176 -10.22 12.47 -4.49
CA PHE A 176 -10.71 13.78 -4.14
C PHE A 176 -9.82 14.41 -3.07
N SER A 177 -9.33 15.62 -3.33
CA SER A 177 -8.52 16.39 -2.39
C SER A 177 -9.23 17.71 -2.11
N LEU A 178 -9.35 18.06 -0.82
CA LEU A 178 -9.81 19.38 -0.37
C LEU A 178 -8.64 20.37 -0.26
N GLY A 179 -7.40 19.89 -0.38
CA GLY A 179 -6.19 20.68 -0.28
C GLY A 179 -5.79 21.33 -1.61
N ILE A 180 -4.95 22.36 -1.51
CA ILE A 180 -4.40 23.10 -2.65
C ILE A 180 -2.97 22.64 -3.01
N ALA A 181 -2.35 21.81 -2.19
CA ALA A 181 -1.01 21.32 -2.43
C ALA A 181 -0.97 20.38 -3.64
N ASP A 182 0.01 20.55 -4.53
CA ASP A 182 0.23 19.66 -5.68
C ASP A 182 0.59 18.25 -5.24
N SER A 183 1.32 18.10 -4.13
CA SER A 183 1.68 16.82 -3.54
C SER A 183 1.95 16.97 -2.03
N VAL A 184 1.45 16.01 -1.25
CA VAL A 184 1.74 15.86 0.18
C VAL A 184 2.13 14.41 0.42
N THR A 185 3.31 14.19 1.00
CA THR A 185 3.78 12.86 1.40
C THR A 185 3.82 12.77 2.92
N VAL A 186 3.19 11.75 3.47
CA VAL A 186 3.15 11.47 4.92
C VAL A 186 3.90 10.16 5.18
N LEU A 187 4.67 10.14 6.27
CA LEU A 187 5.34 8.97 6.79
C LEU A 187 4.63 8.54 8.09
N ALA A 188 4.28 7.26 8.21
CA ALA A 188 3.52 6.70 9.34
C ALA A 188 4.13 5.39 9.84
#